data_5e0fe4dc21497f560382bcc672d50eea
#
_entry.id   5e0fe4dc21497f560382bcc672d50eea
#
_cell.length_a   1.000
_cell.length_b   1.000
_cell.length_c   1.000
_cell.angle_alpha   90.00
_cell.angle_beta   90.00
_cell.angle_gamma   90.00
#
_symmetry.space_group_name_H-M   'P 1'
#
loop_
_entity.id
_entity.type
_entity.pdbx_description
1 polymer ?
#
loop_
_entity_poly.entity_id
_entity_poly.type
_entity_poly.pdbx_seq_one_letter_code
_entity_poly.pdbx_strand_id
1 'polypeptide(L)'
;WADEKTPVVTVVQPDRLRFRASGLQSDLGVLRDGLSARIVPPTPTAAGRAVPLTETMDGTITLGLAGDPNDRTLELFVVPNELKPWARPGVSAQLEIVTDSTASPELAIPLAAVQRDGLSPVIFRRNPSNPNEAIRMEADLGLDDGRWVALLSGLRDGDEVVLDGAFQLMLATSGSIQKGGHFHSDGTFHEGED
;
A
#
# COMPACT_ATOMS: atom_id res chain seq x y z
N TRP A 1 48.50 -7.04 -4.41
CA TRP A 1 48.97 -5.66 -4.58
C TRP A 1 47.73 -4.77 -4.44
N ALA A 2 47.73 -3.89 -3.42
CA ALA A 2 46.72 -2.87 -3.27
C ALA A 2 47.20 -1.62 -3.99
N ASP A 3 46.39 -1.04 -4.86
CA ASP A 3 46.68 0.25 -5.48
C ASP A 3 46.46 1.39 -4.47
N GLU A 4 47.18 2.47 -4.60
CA GLU A 4 47.24 3.60 -3.66
C GLU A 4 45.86 4.25 -3.37
N LYS A 5 44.87 3.96 -4.20
CA LYS A 5 43.48 4.47 -4.09
C LYS A 5 42.44 3.39 -3.75
N THR A 6 42.84 2.15 -3.54
CA THR A 6 41.90 1.05 -3.23
C THR A 6 41.80 0.91 -1.70
N PRO A 7 40.62 1.10 -1.12
CA PRO A 7 40.43 0.89 0.33
C PRO A 7 40.69 -0.57 0.68
N VAL A 8 41.66 -0.79 1.59
CA VAL A 8 42.06 -2.13 2.03
C VAL A 8 41.13 -2.62 3.16
N VAL A 9 40.60 -1.69 3.94
CA VAL A 9 39.69 -1.99 5.07
C VAL A 9 38.63 -0.91 5.13
N THR A 10 37.37 -1.30 5.31
CA THR A 10 36.27 -0.42 5.62
C THR A 10 35.75 -0.70 7.02
N VAL A 11 35.77 0.33 7.89
CA VAL A 11 35.19 0.23 9.23
C VAL A 11 33.77 0.80 9.19
N VAL A 12 32.80 0.04 9.68
CA VAL A 12 31.38 0.42 9.70
C VAL A 12 30.93 0.51 11.15
N GLN A 13 30.15 1.54 11.49
CA GLN A 13 29.44 1.64 12.77
C GLN A 13 28.01 1.14 12.57
N PRO A 14 27.70 -0.10 12.91
CA PRO A 14 26.40 -0.69 12.64
C PRO A 14 25.25 -0.12 13.50
N ASP A 15 25.57 0.60 14.56
CA ASP A 15 24.66 1.27 15.49
C ASP A 15 24.23 2.67 15.02
N ARG A 16 24.80 3.16 13.90
CA ARG A 16 24.52 4.49 13.35
C ARG A 16 24.18 4.42 11.87
N LEU A 17 23.15 3.62 11.54
CA LEU A 17 22.69 3.53 10.17
C LEU A 17 21.74 4.68 9.85
N ARG A 18 21.85 5.16 8.61
CA ARG A 18 20.81 5.96 7.96
C ARG A 18 20.43 5.31 6.64
N PHE A 19 19.20 5.45 6.27
CA PHE A 19 18.72 5.00 4.98
C PHE A 19 18.76 6.17 4.01
N ARG A 20 19.21 5.87 2.79
CA ARG A 20 19.19 6.80 1.66
C ARG A 20 18.14 6.33 0.69
N ALA A 21 17.24 7.22 0.29
CA ALA A 21 16.20 6.95 -0.68
C ALA A 21 16.20 8.03 -1.76
N SER A 22 15.58 7.73 -2.89
CA SER A 22 15.30 8.68 -3.95
C SER A 22 13.79 8.98 -3.96
N GLY A 23 13.42 10.23 -3.78
CA GLY A 23 12.07 10.74 -3.95
C GLY A 23 11.90 11.39 -5.32
N LEU A 24 10.67 11.59 -5.76
CA LEU A 24 10.40 12.32 -7.01
C LEU A 24 10.41 13.83 -6.77
N GLN A 25 10.95 14.59 -7.73
CA GLN A 25 10.93 16.05 -7.67
C GLN A 25 9.51 16.62 -7.74
N SER A 26 8.55 15.88 -8.31
CA SER A 26 7.13 16.24 -8.29
C SER A 26 6.55 16.34 -6.88
N ASP A 27 7.13 15.62 -5.93
CA ASP A 27 6.63 15.52 -4.56
C ASP A 27 7.23 16.59 -3.63
N LEU A 28 8.09 17.49 -4.18
CA LEU A 28 8.69 18.58 -3.42
C LEU A 28 7.66 19.49 -2.73
N GLY A 29 6.43 19.57 -3.27
CA GLY A 29 5.35 20.35 -2.66
C GLY A 29 4.84 19.78 -1.33
N VAL A 30 5.02 18.48 -1.10
CA VAL A 30 4.54 17.77 0.08
C VAL A 30 5.66 17.24 0.97
N LEU A 31 6.86 17.04 0.40
CA LEU A 31 8.03 16.58 1.15
C LEU A 31 8.69 17.75 1.89
N ARG A 32 8.98 17.54 3.17
CA ARG A 32 9.71 18.48 4.02
C ARG A 32 10.48 17.76 5.12
N ASP A 33 11.52 18.39 5.63
CA ASP A 33 12.27 17.87 6.77
C ASP A 33 11.35 17.64 7.97
N GLY A 34 11.63 16.57 8.71
CA GLY A 34 10.90 16.23 9.93
C GLY A 34 9.62 15.45 9.73
N LEU A 35 9.20 15.15 8.49
CA LEU A 35 8.09 14.24 8.28
C LEU A 35 8.38 12.85 8.83
N SER A 36 7.35 12.24 9.42
CA SER A 36 7.42 10.86 9.89
C SER A 36 7.57 9.91 8.71
N ALA A 37 8.42 8.93 8.90
CA ALA A 37 8.65 7.90 7.89
C ALA A 37 8.73 6.53 8.54
N ARG A 38 8.28 5.52 7.80
CA ARG A 38 8.41 4.12 8.16
C ARG A 38 9.34 3.41 7.18
N ILE A 39 10.31 2.71 7.72
CA ILE A 39 11.29 1.94 6.96
C ILE A 39 10.83 0.48 7.00
N VAL A 40 10.49 -0.04 5.84
CA VAL A 40 9.94 -1.39 5.65
C VAL A 40 11.03 -2.30 5.11
N PRO A 41 11.28 -3.47 5.72
CA PRO A 41 12.29 -4.41 5.24
C PRO A 41 11.95 -4.93 3.84
N PRO A 42 12.96 -5.41 3.08
CA PRO A 42 12.71 -6.05 1.81
C PRO A 42 11.86 -7.29 2.03
N THR A 43 10.66 -7.31 1.45
CA THR A 43 9.79 -8.49 1.48
C THR A 43 10.18 -9.47 0.38
N PRO A 44 10.20 -10.78 0.66
CA PRO A 44 10.20 -11.76 -0.41
C PRO A 44 8.95 -11.52 -1.28
N THR A 45 9.13 -11.57 -2.59
CA THR A 45 8.11 -11.28 -3.62
C THR A 45 6.92 -12.27 -3.62
N ALA A 46 6.72 -13.04 -2.57
CA ALA A 46 5.54 -13.87 -2.39
C ALA A 46 4.34 -12.97 -2.08
N ALA A 47 3.66 -12.62 -3.16
CA ALA A 47 2.29 -12.14 -3.23
C ALA A 47 1.71 -11.49 -1.96
N GLY A 48 1.63 -10.17 -1.95
CA GLY A 48 0.60 -9.46 -1.20
C GLY A 48 0.65 -9.51 0.34
N ARG A 49 1.66 -10.15 0.94
CA ARG A 49 1.76 -10.24 2.39
C ARG A 49 2.31 -8.93 2.96
N ALA A 50 1.47 -8.21 3.67
CA ALA A 50 1.92 -7.05 4.43
C ALA A 50 3.02 -7.45 5.43
N VAL A 51 4.10 -6.65 5.49
CA VAL A 51 5.12 -6.83 6.52
C VAL A 51 4.52 -6.51 7.88
N PRO A 52 4.69 -7.36 8.89
CA PRO A 52 4.26 -7.03 10.24
C PRO A 52 4.88 -5.71 10.70
N LEU A 53 4.10 -4.84 11.34
CA LEU A 53 4.58 -3.56 11.87
C LEU A 53 5.74 -3.72 12.87
N THR A 54 5.83 -4.86 13.54
CA THR A 54 6.93 -5.21 14.44
C THR A 54 8.29 -5.30 13.76
N GLU A 55 8.31 -5.55 12.46
CA GLU A 55 9.54 -5.63 11.66
C GLU A 55 9.93 -4.29 11.03
N THR A 56 9.04 -3.31 11.05
CA THR A 56 9.31 -1.97 10.50
C THR A 56 10.06 -1.11 11.52
N MET A 57 10.69 -0.05 11.04
CA MET A 57 11.34 0.96 11.88
C MET A 57 10.73 2.33 11.57
N ASP A 58 10.45 3.09 12.59
CA ASP A 58 10.01 4.47 12.45
C ASP A 58 11.20 5.42 12.51
N GLY A 59 11.11 6.52 11.80
CA GLY A 59 12.13 7.58 11.76
C GLY A 59 11.57 8.88 11.21
N THR A 60 12.45 9.83 10.99
CA THR A 60 12.11 11.12 10.38
C THR A 60 12.97 11.36 9.15
N ILE A 61 12.39 11.98 8.12
CA ILE A 61 13.12 12.30 6.90
C ILE A 61 13.92 13.61 7.04
N THR A 62 14.99 13.65 6.27
CA THR A 62 15.73 14.88 5.96
C THR A 62 15.95 14.90 4.46
N LEU A 63 15.65 16.03 3.83
CA LEU A 63 15.89 16.23 2.41
C LEU A 63 17.41 16.41 2.18
N GLY A 64 17.92 15.69 1.18
CA GLY A 64 19.28 15.90 0.70
C GLY A 64 19.40 17.20 -0.11
N LEU A 65 20.64 17.68 -0.22
CA LEU A 65 20.92 18.87 -1.02
C LEU A 65 21.04 18.57 -2.52
N ALA A 66 21.18 17.30 -2.88
CA ALA A 66 21.38 16.87 -4.24
C ALA A 66 20.06 16.41 -4.90
N GLY A 67 19.86 16.82 -6.13
CA GLY A 67 18.83 16.29 -7.01
C GLY A 67 19.47 15.82 -8.33
N ASP A 68 18.88 14.81 -8.94
CA ASP A 68 19.24 14.35 -10.28
C ASP A 68 18.23 14.89 -11.30
N PRO A 69 18.65 15.78 -12.22
CA PRO A 69 17.74 16.32 -13.22
C PRO A 69 17.37 15.31 -14.31
N ASN A 70 18.19 14.28 -14.55
CA ASN A 70 17.92 13.27 -15.56
C ASN A 70 16.79 12.34 -15.11
N ASP A 71 16.88 11.86 -13.88
CA ASP A 71 15.89 10.96 -13.28
C ASP A 71 14.76 11.73 -12.61
N ARG A 72 14.87 13.06 -12.48
CA ARG A 72 13.94 13.94 -11.76
C ARG A 72 13.72 13.48 -10.33
N THR A 73 14.79 13.07 -9.68
CA THR A 73 14.77 12.62 -8.28
C THR A 73 15.47 13.62 -7.37
N LEU A 74 15.15 13.51 -6.10
CA LEU A 74 15.84 14.18 -5.00
C LEU A 74 16.28 13.14 -3.96
N GLU A 75 17.35 13.46 -3.29
CA GLU A 75 17.89 12.59 -2.26
C GLU A 75 17.15 12.78 -0.93
N LEU A 76 16.82 11.67 -0.29
CA LEU A 76 16.16 11.62 1.03
C LEU A 76 17.01 10.79 1.97
N PHE A 77 17.07 11.23 3.22
CA PHE A 77 17.70 10.47 4.30
C PHE A 77 16.71 10.24 5.42
N VAL A 78 16.77 9.05 6.01
CA VAL A 78 16.01 8.71 7.21
C VAL A 78 16.95 8.10 8.23
N VAL A 79 16.87 8.60 9.44
CA VAL A 79 17.52 8.01 10.60
C VAL A 79 16.46 7.28 11.39
N PRO A 80 16.58 5.96 11.54
CA PRO A 80 15.63 5.19 12.35
C PRO A 80 15.78 5.56 13.84
N ASN A 81 14.63 5.59 14.55
CA ASN A 81 14.61 5.83 15.99
C ASN A 81 15.21 4.64 16.75
N GLU A 82 15.00 3.42 16.24
CA GLU A 82 15.51 2.17 16.78
C GLU A 82 15.88 1.23 15.62
N LEU A 83 17.03 0.58 15.71
CA LEU A 83 17.48 -0.37 14.70
C LEU A 83 16.92 -1.77 14.98
N LYS A 84 16.33 -2.37 13.96
CA LYS A 84 15.92 -3.80 13.97
C LYS A 84 17.06 -4.69 13.50
N PRO A 85 17.08 -5.98 13.89
CA PRO A 85 18.16 -6.91 13.54
C PRO A 85 18.43 -7.09 12.04
N TRP A 86 17.43 -6.84 11.20
CA TRP A 86 17.57 -6.94 9.75
C TRP A 86 18.30 -5.72 9.15
N ALA A 87 18.33 -4.57 9.84
CA ALA A 87 18.94 -3.35 9.34
C ALA A 87 20.46 -3.48 9.34
N ARG A 88 21.04 -3.59 8.16
CA ARG A 88 22.49 -3.73 7.96
C ARG A 88 22.94 -2.87 6.79
N PRO A 89 24.20 -2.41 6.77
CA PRO A 89 24.77 -1.72 5.63
C PRO A 89 24.58 -2.55 4.34
N GLY A 90 24.09 -1.90 3.27
CA GLY A 90 23.86 -2.54 1.97
C GLY A 90 22.50 -3.25 1.82
N VAL A 91 21.70 -3.35 2.87
CA VAL A 91 20.33 -3.86 2.76
C VAL A 91 19.43 -2.78 2.16
N SER A 92 18.67 -3.14 1.11
CA SER A 92 17.63 -2.27 0.56
C SER A 92 16.39 -2.30 1.46
N ALA A 93 15.65 -1.21 1.49
CA ALA A 93 14.39 -1.08 2.20
C ALA A 93 13.43 -0.17 1.42
N GLN A 94 12.16 -0.29 1.69
CA GLN A 94 11.15 0.64 1.21
C GLN A 94 10.91 1.70 2.26
N LEU A 95 10.78 2.96 1.82
CA LEU A 95 10.47 4.09 2.67
C LEU A 95 9.04 4.54 2.42
N GLU A 96 8.23 4.54 3.46
CA GLU A 96 6.88 5.09 3.46
C GLU A 96 6.91 6.41 4.24
N ILE A 97 6.54 7.51 3.58
CA ILE A 97 6.57 8.84 4.18
C ILE A 97 5.14 9.29 4.40
N VAL A 98 4.83 9.72 5.63
CA VAL A 98 3.53 10.29 5.96
C VAL A 98 3.56 11.77 5.60
N THR A 99 2.95 12.11 4.48
CA THR A 99 2.88 13.51 3.99
C THR A 99 1.69 14.26 4.56
N ASP A 100 0.61 13.54 4.85
CA ASP A 100 -0.60 14.07 5.46
C ASP A 100 -1.29 12.98 6.30
N SER A 101 -2.19 13.36 7.19
CA SER A 101 -2.98 12.43 8.01
C SER A 101 -4.38 12.97 8.23
N THR A 102 -5.36 12.08 8.22
CA THR A 102 -6.74 12.42 8.56
C THR A 102 -6.89 12.73 10.05
N ALA A 103 -7.80 13.62 10.39
CA ALA A 103 -8.04 14.03 11.78
C ALA A 103 -8.64 12.91 12.64
N SER A 104 -9.26 11.91 12.00
CA SER A 104 -9.87 10.74 12.63
C SER A 104 -9.52 9.47 11.85
N PRO A 105 -9.46 8.30 12.53
CA PRO A 105 -9.31 7.03 11.84
C PRO A 105 -10.44 6.80 10.83
N GLU A 106 -10.07 6.36 9.64
CA GLU A 106 -10.99 5.99 8.58
C GLU A 106 -10.86 4.49 8.29
N LEU A 107 -11.97 3.88 7.88
CA LEU A 107 -11.93 2.48 7.44
C LEU A 107 -11.20 2.41 6.10
N ALA A 108 -10.14 1.63 6.05
CA ALA A 108 -9.37 1.44 4.83
C ALA A 108 -9.19 -0.04 4.52
N ILE A 109 -9.13 -0.34 3.22
CA ILE A 109 -8.83 -1.68 2.72
C ILE A 109 -7.58 -1.64 1.83
N PRO A 110 -6.88 -2.76 1.64
CA PRO A 110 -5.81 -2.83 0.66
C PRO A 110 -6.34 -2.48 -0.74
N LEU A 111 -5.65 -1.59 -1.44
CA LEU A 111 -6.03 -1.19 -2.80
C LEU A 111 -6.11 -2.39 -3.76
N ALA A 112 -5.32 -3.45 -3.50
CA ALA A 112 -5.34 -4.70 -4.26
C ALA A 112 -6.68 -5.47 -4.15
N ALA A 113 -7.51 -5.20 -3.13
CA ALA A 113 -8.85 -5.78 -3.02
C ALA A 113 -9.86 -5.13 -3.97
N VAL A 114 -9.56 -3.93 -4.46
CA VAL A 114 -10.46 -3.18 -5.34
C VAL A 114 -10.25 -3.64 -6.78
N GLN A 115 -11.34 -4.05 -7.41
CA GLN A 115 -11.38 -4.37 -8.83
C GLN A 115 -12.19 -3.31 -9.58
N ARG A 116 -12.01 -3.22 -10.89
CA ARG A 116 -12.81 -2.32 -11.74
C ARG A 116 -13.66 -3.13 -12.69
N ASP A 117 -14.96 -2.92 -12.60
CA ASP A 117 -15.93 -3.45 -13.56
C ASP A 117 -16.47 -2.26 -14.37
N GLY A 118 -15.90 -2.08 -15.56
CA GLY A 118 -16.12 -0.87 -16.35
C GLY A 118 -15.61 0.37 -15.60
N LEU A 119 -16.51 1.27 -15.24
CA LEU A 119 -16.21 2.49 -14.49
C LEU A 119 -16.43 2.36 -12.97
N SER A 120 -17.11 1.30 -12.54
CA SER A 120 -17.46 1.08 -11.14
C SER A 120 -16.34 0.33 -10.40
N PRO A 121 -15.84 0.86 -9.28
CA PRO A 121 -14.99 0.09 -8.39
C PRO A 121 -15.84 -0.93 -7.63
N VAL A 122 -15.36 -2.17 -7.56
CA VAL A 122 -16.04 -3.27 -6.86
C VAL A 122 -15.09 -3.98 -5.92
N ILE A 123 -15.63 -4.48 -4.84
CA ILE A 123 -14.95 -5.30 -3.84
C ILE A 123 -15.77 -6.56 -3.57
N PHE A 124 -15.13 -7.56 -3.00
CA PHE A 124 -15.77 -8.79 -2.56
C PHE A 124 -15.58 -8.95 -1.07
N ARG A 125 -16.69 -8.90 -0.32
CA ARG A 125 -16.72 -9.13 1.12
C ARG A 125 -17.08 -10.59 1.38
N ARG A 126 -16.42 -11.22 2.34
CA ARG A 126 -16.85 -12.55 2.83
C ARG A 126 -18.26 -12.46 3.40
N ASN A 127 -19.13 -13.40 3.02
CA ASN A 127 -20.48 -13.45 3.57
C ASN A 127 -20.43 -13.81 5.07
N PRO A 128 -20.92 -12.96 5.98
CA PRO A 128 -20.90 -13.26 7.41
C PRO A 128 -21.74 -14.49 7.79
N SER A 129 -22.79 -14.80 6.99
CA SER A 129 -23.68 -15.93 7.23
C SER A 129 -23.20 -17.23 6.59
N ASN A 130 -22.39 -17.13 5.54
CA ASN A 130 -21.81 -18.29 4.85
C ASN A 130 -20.35 -18.01 4.47
N PRO A 131 -19.38 -18.50 5.25
CA PRO A 131 -17.95 -18.23 5.02
C PRO A 131 -17.39 -18.71 3.68
N ASN A 132 -18.11 -19.55 2.96
CA ASN A 132 -17.69 -20.07 1.65
C ASN A 132 -18.20 -19.21 0.49
N GLU A 133 -18.89 -18.11 0.78
CA GLU A 133 -19.43 -17.18 -0.20
C GLU A 133 -18.79 -15.81 -0.09
N ALA A 134 -18.66 -15.15 -1.22
CA ALA A 134 -18.25 -13.75 -1.32
C ALA A 134 -19.40 -12.91 -1.89
N ILE A 135 -19.69 -11.81 -1.24
CA ILE A 135 -20.71 -10.84 -1.67
C ILE A 135 -19.99 -9.75 -2.47
N ARG A 136 -20.38 -9.61 -3.73
CA ARG A 136 -19.94 -8.50 -4.58
C ARG A 136 -20.62 -7.21 -4.14
N MET A 137 -19.84 -6.16 -4.00
CA MET A 137 -20.32 -4.84 -3.61
C MET A 137 -19.66 -3.77 -4.47
N GLU A 138 -20.39 -2.73 -4.82
CA GLU A 138 -19.78 -1.49 -5.30
C GLU A 138 -19.06 -0.80 -4.14
N ALA A 139 -17.89 -0.25 -4.42
CA ALA A 139 -17.07 0.40 -3.41
C ALA A 139 -17.16 1.93 -3.59
N ASP A 140 -17.52 2.62 -2.51
CA ASP A 140 -17.43 4.07 -2.43
C ASP A 140 -16.05 4.42 -1.87
N LEU A 141 -15.14 4.83 -2.76
CA LEU A 141 -13.73 5.00 -2.44
C LEU A 141 -13.43 6.47 -2.10
N GLY A 142 -12.69 6.65 -1.02
CA GLY A 142 -12.08 7.91 -0.61
C GLY A 142 -10.64 8.05 -1.12
N LEU A 143 -9.81 8.71 -0.32
CA LEU A 143 -8.40 8.91 -0.62
C LEU A 143 -7.64 7.58 -0.56
N ASP A 144 -6.63 7.44 -1.40
CA ASP A 144 -5.71 6.32 -1.35
C ASP A 144 -4.25 6.80 -1.24
N ASP A 145 -3.40 5.94 -0.71
CA ASP A 145 -1.96 6.16 -0.56
C ASP A 145 -1.12 5.26 -1.50
N GLY A 146 -1.79 4.63 -2.48
CA GLY A 146 -1.18 3.67 -3.41
C GLY A 146 -1.11 2.24 -2.87
N ARG A 147 -1.40 2.00 -1.57
CA ARG A 147 -1.46 0.67 -0.92
C ARG A 147 -2.80 0.41 -0.26
N TRP A 148 -3.32 1.41 0.38
CA TRP A 148 -4.60 1.41 1.08
C TRP A 148 -5.51 2.45 0.48
N VAL A 149 -6.78 2.19 0.50
CA VAL A 149 -7.82 3.13 0.06
C VAL A 149 -8.88 3.24 1.14
N ALA A 150 -9.23 4.45 1.49
CA ALA A 150 -10.34 4.72 2.40
C ALA A 150 -11.66 4.28 1.77
N LEU A 151 -12.54 3.70 2.57
CA LEU A 151 -13.89 3.35 2.19
C LEU A 151 -14.87 4.29 2.90
N LEU A 152 -15.66 5.00 2.10
CA LEU A 152 -16.64 5.94 2.60
C LEU A 152 -17.93 5.24 3.06
N SER A 153 -18.23 4.07 2.48
CA SER A 153 -19.42 3.28 2.84
C SER A 153 -19.28 1.80 2.46
N GLY A 154 -20.17 0.96 2.98
CA GLY A 154 -20.38 -0.42 2.54
C GLY A 154 -19.73 -1.50 3.41
N LEU A 155 -18.64 -1.22 4.10
CA LEU A 155 -17.99 -2.14 5.04
C LEU A 155 -18.05 -1.63 6.48
N ARG A 156 -17.79 -2.53 7.42
CA ARG A 156 -17.63 -2.26 8.84
C ARG A 156 -16.28 -2.77 9.31
N ASP A 157 -15.80 -2.22 10.39
CA ASP A 157 -14.61 -2.75 11.06
C ASP A 157 -14.80 -4.23 11.42
N GLY A 158 -13.81 -5.04 11.06
CA GLY A 158 -13.86 -6.50 11.22
C GLY A 158 -14.43 -7.28 10.01
N ASP A 159 -14.97 -6.60 8.98
CA ASP A 159 -15.34 -7.28 7.74
C ASP A 159 -14.09 -7.79 7.00
N GLU A 160 -14.18 -8.97 6.40
CA GLU A 160 -13.11 -9.58 5.61
C GLU A 160 -13.33 -9.31 4.12
N VAL A 161 -12.30 -8.80 3.44
CA VAL A 161 -12.30 -8.57 1.99
C VAL A 161 -11.40 -9.56 1.26
N VAL A 162 -11.79 -9.95 0.06
CA VAL A 162 -11.00 -10.85 -0.79
C VAL A 162 -9.86 -10.07 -1.42
N LEU A 163 -8.63 -10.53 -1.19
CA LEU A 163 -7.42 -10.01 -1.85
C LEU A 163 -7.05 -10.89 -3.05
N ASP A 164 -6.73 -12.16 -2.76
CA ASP A 164 -6.36 -13.11 -3.79
C ASP A 164 -7.61 -13.73 -4.43
N GLY A 165 -7.68 -13.68 -5.75
CA GLY A 165 -8.85 -14.18 -6.49
C GLY A 165 -9.97 -13.14 -6.71
N ALA A 166 -9.84 -11.90 -6.24
CA ALA A 166 -10.83 -10.85 -6.44
C ALA A 166 -11.11 -10.58 -7.93
N PHE A 167 -10.07 -10.61 -8.77
CA PHE A 167 -10.21 -10.46 -10.22
C PHE A 167 -10.99 -11.61 -10.85
N GLN A 168 -10.74 -12.86 -10.44
CA GLN A 168 -11.47 -14.03 -10.92
C GLN A 168 -12.96 -13.97 -10.53
N LEU A 169 -13.25 -13.54 -9.31
CA LEU A 169 -14.62 -13.31 -8.86
C LEU A 169 -15.30 -12.21 -9.67
N MET A 170 -14.58 -11.13 -9.97
CA MET A 170 -15.11 -10.07 -10.83
C MET A 170 -15.46 -10.61 -12.21
N LEU A 171 -14.58 -11.35 -12.88
CA LEU A 171 -14.84 -11.94 -14.19
C LEU A 171 -16.03 -12.91 -14.16
N ALA A 172 -16.15 -13.72 -13.11
CA ALA A 172 -17.26 -14.66 -12.96
C ALA A 172 -18.60 -13.96 -12.74
N THR A 173 -18.60 -12.76 -12.17
CA THR A 173 -19.83 -12.03 -11.84
C THR A 173 -20.18 -10.93 -12.84
N SER A 174 -19.23 -10.40 -13.61
CA SER A 174 -19.50 -9.38 -14.64
C SER A 174 -20.35 -9.88 -15.80
N GLY A 175 -20.33 -11.20 -16.09
CA GLY A 175 -21.21 -11.81 -17.09
C GLY A 175 -22.65 -12.03 -16.62
N SER A 176 -22.91 -12.07 -15.32
CA SER A 176 -24.25 -12.32 -14.75
C SER A 176 -25.13 -11.07 -14.69
N ILE A 177 -24.53 -9.88 -14.80
CA ILE A 177 -25.25 -8.60 -14.83
C ILE A 177 -25.83 -8.28 -16.22
N GLN A 178 -25.36 -8.95 -17.27
CA GLN A 178 -25.91 -8.79 -18.63
C GLN A 178 -27.24 -9.53 -18.88
N LYS A 179 -27.67 -10.40 -17.98
CA LYS A 179 -29.06 -10.89 -17.99
C LYS A 179 -29.92 -9.85 -17.30
N GLY A 180 -30.64 -9.07 -18.11
CA GLY A 180 -31.53 -8.01 -17.65
C GLY A 180 -32.53 -8.52 -16.62
N GLY A 181 -32.23 -8.32 -15.37
CA GLY A 181 -33.11 -8.55 -14.25
C GLY A 181 -33.18 -7.30 -13.39
N HIS A 182 -34.27 -7.10 -12.69
CA HIS A 182 -34.44 -5.98 -11.77
C HIS A 182 -34.84 -6.48 -10.38
N PHE A 183 -34.42 -5.74 -9.36
CA PHE A 183 -34.83 -5.99 -7.99
C PHE A 183 -36.14 -5.25 -7.71
N HIS A 184 -37.07 -5.96 -7.11
CA HIS A 184 -38.26 -5.34 -6.53
C HIS A 184 -37.94 -4.70 -5.18
N SER A 185 -38.82 -3.79 -4.74
CA SER A 185 -38.69 -3.09 -3.46
C SER A 185 -38.73 -4.01 -2.24
N ASP A 186 -39.14 -5.29 -2.40
CA ASP A 186 -39.14 -6.33 -1.39
C ASP A 186 -37.84 -7.16 -1.35
N GLY A 187 -36.86 -6.84 -2.23
CA GLY A 187 -35.58 -7.53 -2.31
C GLY A 187 -35.56 -8.80 -3.15
N THR A 188 -36.64 -9.13 -3.85
CA THR A 188 -36.68 -10.26 -4.78
C THR A 188 -36.11 -9.88 -6.14
N PHE A 189 -35.31 -10.77 -6.73
CA PHE A 189 -34.73 -10.61 -8.07
C PHE A 189 -35.57 -11.39 -9.08
N HIS A 190 -35.97 -10.73 -10.16
CA HIS A 190 -36.60 -11.37 -11.32
C HIS A 190 -35.69 -11.24 -12.55
N GLU A 191 -35.39 -12.38 -13.19
CA GLU A 191 -34.84 -12.39 -14.55
C GLU A 191 -35.97 -11.94 -15.51
N GLY A 192 -35.68 -10.89 -16.28
CA GLY A 192 -36.60 -10.44 -17.31
C GLY A 192 -36.66 -11.50 -18.44
N GLU A 193 -37.81 -12.14 -18.62
CA GLU A 193 -38.16 -12.79 -19.87
C GLU A 193 -38.85 -11.75 -20.78
N ASP A 194 -38.34 -11.60 -22.01
CA ASP A 194 -39.04 -10.95 -23.11
C ASP A 194 -40.16 -11.85 -23.64
#